data_71ec48015e10b6296e2af16c6826280b
#
_entry.id   71ec48015e10b6296e2af16c6826280b
#
_cell.length_a   1.000
_cell.length_b   1.000
_cell.length_c   1.000
_cell.angle_alpha   90.00
_cell.angle_beta   90.00
_cell.angle_gamma   90.00
#
_symmetry.space_group_name_H-M   'P 1'
#
loop_
_entity.id
_entity.type
_entity.pdbx_description
1 polymer ?
#
loop_
_entity_poly.entity_id
_entity_poly.type
_entity_poly.pdbx_seq_one_letter_code
_entity_poly.pdbx_strand_id
1 'polypeptide(L)'
;MTDNTPNAEPRYRARFYFDPNSIGMADRDSHYLLYGYDSVANPILRLEIRYSKGNYQLRAAARNDSNGWTNSAWTTIGDAPHFIELDWRAASIAGANDGSLAFWIDGAQVASSSGIDNDTRRIDTIQLGAVAEIDAGTRGTYYFDAFESRRVSYIGP
;
A
#
# COMPACT_ATOMS: atom_id res chain seq x y z
N MET A 1 5.52 -11.57 4.82
CA MET A 1 6.54 -11.67 3.75
C MET A 1 7.37 -10.39 3.75
N THR A 2 8.66 -10.49 3.44
CA THR A 2 9.55 -9.33 3.27
C THR A 2 10.26 -9.46 1.93
N ASP A 3 10.20 -8.39 1.11
CA ASP A 3 10.96 -8.24 -0.12
C ASP A 3 12.12 -7.26 0.14
N ASN A 4 13.35 -7.76 0.16
CA ASN A 4 14.59 -6.99 0.32
C ASN A 4 15.33 -6.81 -1.02
N THR A 5 14.65 -7.01 -2.15
CA THR A 5 15.25 -6.81 -3.47
C THR A 5 15.30 -5.35 -3.94
N PRO A 6 14.43 -4.41 -3.45
CA PRO A 6 14.60 -2.99 -3.72
C PRO A 6 15.95 -2.49 -3.18
N ASN A 7 16.53 -1.51 -3.89
CA ASN A 7 17.78 -0.86 -3.51
C ASN A 7 17.71 0.62 -3.90
N ALA A 8 17.25 1.44 -2.96
CA ALA A 8 17.01 2.87 -3.16
C ALA A 8 16.14 3.17 -4.40
N GLU A 9 15.07 2.40 -4.58
CA GLU A 9 14.24 2.48 -5.79
C GLU A 9 13.43 3.79 -5.84
N PRO A 10 13.52 4.56 -6.93
CA PRO A 10 12.70 5.75 -7.13
C PRO A 10 11.29 5.41 -7.62
N ARG A 11 11.03 4.18 -8.01
CA ARG A 11 9.72 3.66 -8.39
C ARG A 11 9.57 2.20 -7.98
N TYR A 12 8.40 1.88 -7.45
CA TYR A 12 8.09 0.52 -7.04
C TYR A 12 6.64 0.19 -7.36
N ARG A 13 6.43 -0.90 -8.06
CA ARG A 13 5.13 -1.53 -8.28
C ARG A 13 5.06 -2.84 -7.51
N ALA A 14 3.95 -3.07 -6.85
CA ALA A 14 3.66 -4.34 -6.20
C ALA A 14 2.26 -4.81 -6.58
N ARG A 15 2.13 -6.08 -6.85
CA ARG A 15 0.87 -6.78 -7.09
C ARG A 15 0.80 -8.02 -6.20
N PHE A 16 -0.39 -8.29 -5.66
CA PHE A 16 -0.69 -9.51 -4.90
C PHE A 16 -2.20 -9.74 -4.83
N TYR A 17 -2.60 -10.97 -4.54
CA TYR A 17 -3.96 -11.26 -4.12
C TYR A 17 -4.09 -11.09 -2.61
N PHE A 18 -5.23 -10.53 -2.20
CA PHE A 18 -5.61 -10.35 -0.80
C PHE A 18 -7.05 -10.81 -0.59
N ASP A 19 -7.27 -11.67 0.41
CA ASP A 19 -8.60 -12.14 0.82
C ASP A 19 -8.79 -11.81 2.30
N PRO A 20 -9.78 -10.96 2.66
CA PRO A 20 -10.13 -10.69 4.05
C PRO A 20 -10.54 -11.92 4.83
N ASN A 21 -11.10 -12.95 4.16
CA ASN A 21 -11.49 -14.23 4.74
C ASN A 21 -12.25 -14.08 6.06
N SER A 22 -13.24 -13.20 6.09
CA SER A 22 -14.10 -12.92 7.26
C SER A 22 -13.34 -12.55 8.53
N ILE A 23 -12.18 -11.88 8.41
CA ILE A 23 -11.42 -11.44 9.58
C ILE A 23 -12.28 -10.57 10.50
N GLY A 24 -12.37 -10.94 11.78
CA GLY A 24 -13.09 -10.16 12.78
C GLY A 24 -12.35 -8.89 13.14
N MET A 25 -12.99 -7.74 12.91
CA MET A 25 -12.51 -6.40 13.28
C MET A 25 -13.68 -5.62 13.85
N ALA A 26 -13.46 -4.76 14.85
CA ALA A 26 -14.50 -3.85 15.33
C ALA A 26 -14.76 -2.72 14.32
N ASP A 27 -15.92 -2.05 14.45
CA ASP A 27 -16.24 -0.92 13.55
C ASP A 27 -15.22 0.21 13.72
N ARG A 28 -14.63 0.63 12.61
CA ARG A 28 -13.55 1.62 12.44
C ARG A 28 -12.16 1.16 12.84
N ASP A 29 -11.97 -0.08 13.28
CA ASP A 29 -10.62 -0.62 13.46
C ASP A 29 -9.89 -0.68 12.11
N SER A 30 -8.61 -0.37 12.14
CA SER A 30 -7.73 -0.42 10.97
C SER A 30 -6.34 -0.91 11.36
N HIS A 31 -5.62 -1.45 10.37
CA HIS A 31 -4.22 -1.79 10.49
C HIS A 31 -3.54 -1.84 9.12
N TYR A 32 -2.20 -1.92 9.11
CA TYR A 32 -1.44 -1.88 7.87
C TYR A 32 -1.13 -3.27 7.35
N LEU A 33 -1.47 -3.49 6.06
CA LEU A 33 -1.20 -4.72 5.30
C LEU A 33 0.13 -4.66 4.55
N LEU A 34 0.59 -3.47 4.17
CA LEU A 34 1.84 -3.28 3.46
C LEU A 34 2.53 -2.02 3.94
N TYR A 35 3.83 -2.13 4.16
CA TYR A 35 4.74 -0.99 4.26
C TYR A 35 5.87 -1.11 3.24
N GLY A 36 6.17 0.02 2.58
CA GLY A 36 7.44 0.26 1.90
C GLY A 36 8.30 1.16 2.77
N TYR A 37 9.53 0.72 3.04
CA TYR A 37 10.47 1.40 3.91
C TYR A 37 11.65 1.96 3.13
N ASP A 38 12.21 3.07 3.63
CA ASP A 38 13.51 3.59 3.23
C ASP A 38 14.67 2.82 3.92
N SER A 39 15.93 3.18 3.59
CA SER A 39 17.14 2.54 4.10
C SER A 39 17.34 2.66 5.62
N VAL A 40 16.61 3.55 6.29
CA VAL A 40 16.65 3.73 7.75
C VAL A 40 15.34 3.29 8.42
N ALA A 41 14.58 2.44 7.72
CA ALA A 41 13.33 1.83 8.17
C ALA A 41 12.19 2.82 8.48
N ASN A 42 12.16 3.99 7.84
CA ASN A 42 10.97 4.83 7.88
C ASN A 42 9.94 4.34 6.85
N PRO A 43 8.66 4.18 7.23
CA PRO A 43 7.62 3.85 6.25
C PRO A 43 7.35 5.06 5.34
N ILE A 44 7.39 4.83 4.01
CA ILE A 44 7.18 5.84 2.97
C ILE A 44 6.04 5.49 2.01
N LEU A 45 5.63 4.23 1.95
CA LEU A 45 4.47 3.71 1.24
C LEU A 45 3.68 2.82 2.20
N ARG A 46 2.35 2.88 2.16
CA ARG A 46 1.52 2.00 2.97
C ARG A 46 0.20 1.63 2.29
N LEU A 47 -0.27 0.41 2.57
CA LEU A 47 -1.64 -0.03 2.33
C LEU A 47 -2.29 -0.36 3.67
N GLU A 48 -3.47 0.17 3.89
CA GLU A 48 -4.24 0.02 5.13
C GLU A 48 -5.57 -0.65 4.84
N ILE A 49 -5.96 -1.59 5.71
CA ILE A 49 -7.32 -2.13 5.77
C ILE A 49 -8.05 -1.50 6.95
N ARG A 50 -9.35 -1.27 6.79
CA ARG A 50 -10.26 -1.05 7.92
C ARG A 50 -11.56 -1.80 7.72
N TYR A 51 -12.26 -2.04 8.83
CA TYR A 51 -13.64 -2.48 8.82
C TYR A 51 -14.54 -1.31 9.21
N SER A 52 -15.53 -0.99 8.41
CA SER A 52 -16.44 0.13 8.71
C SER A 52 -17.83 -0.12 8.15
N LYS A 53 -18.84 0.03 9.04
CA LYS A 53 -20.26 -0.13 8.69
C LYS A 53 -20.56 -1.46 7.97
N GLY A 54 -19.95 -2.54 8.45
CA GLY A 54 -20.16 -3.87 7.88
C GLY A 54 -19.35 -4.19 6.62
N ASN A 55 -18.39 -3.36 6.24
CA ASN A 55 -17.59 -3.55 5.02
C ASN A 55 -16.09 -3.43 5.29
N TYR A 56 -15.31 -4.26 4.60
CA TYR A 56 -13.87 -4.06 4.49
C TYR A 56 -13.57 -2.94 3.51
N GLN A 57 -12.58 -2.14 3.83
CA GLN A 57 -12.14 -1.04 2.97
C GLN A 57 -10.62 -0.98 2.95
N LEU A 58 -10.06 -0.62 1.80
CA LEU A 58 -8.63 -0.41 1.60
C LEU A 58 -8.35 1.04 1.25
N ARG A 59 -7.19 1.54 1.67
CA ARG A 59 -6.60 2.78 1.17
C ARG A 59 -5.08 2.66 1.06
N ALA A 60 -4.51 3.35 0.08
CA ALA A 60 -3.07 3.48 -0.06
C ALA A 60 -2.61 4.89 0.31
N ALA A 61 -1.37 5.04 0.75
CA ALA A 61 -0.79 6.34 1.04
C ALA A 61 0.71 6.38 0.74
N ALA A 62 1.17 7.56 0.28
CA ALA A 62 2.58 7.88 0.08
C ALA A 62 3.01 9.01 1.01
N ARG A 63 4.23 8.91 1.55
CA ARG A 63 4.81 9.90 2.45
C ARG A 63 5.57 10.96 1.64
N ASN A 64 5.36 12.23 1.96
CA ASN A 64 6.11 13.33 1.39
C ASN A 64 7.41 13.63 2.18
N ASP A 65 8.22 14.56 1.69
CA ASP A 65 9.50 14.91 2.32
C ASP A 65 9.34 15.66 3.64
N SER A 66 8.21 16.35 3.84
CA SER A 66 7.82 16.96 5.12
C SER A 66 7.23 15.97 6.13
N ASN A 67 7.33 14.66 5.87
CA ASN A 67 6.77 13.57 6.69
C ASN A 67 5.24 13.50 6.74
N GLY A 68 4.51 14.26 5.94
CA GLY A 68 3.07 14.14 5.77
C GLY A 68 2.68 12.93 4.88
N TRP A 69 1.42 12.50 5.00
CA TRP A 69 0.88 11.41 4.18
C TRP A 69 -0.16 11.93 3.19
N THR A 70 0.03 11.61 1.92
CA THR A 70 -0.99 11.74 0.88
C THR A 70 -1.77 10.43 0.81
N ASN A 71 -3.01 10.44 1.33
CA ASN A 71 -3.85 9.26 1.40
C ASN A 71 -4.83 9.24 0.23
N SER A 72 -5.09 8.04 -0.34
CA SER A 72 -6.24 7.83 -1.18
C SER A 72 -7.55 7.88 -0.38
N ALA A 73 -8.69 7.96 -1.06
CA ALA A 73 -9.97 7.64 -0.44
C ALA A 73 -10.01 6.16 -0.02
N TRP A 74 -10.89 5.84 0.94
CA TRP A 74 -11.22 4.47 1.27
C TRP A 74 -12.07 3.84 0.16
N THR A 75 -11.68 2.67 -0.30
CA THR A 75 -12.41 1.88 -1.30
C THR A 75 -12.93 0.62 -0.65
N THR A 76 -14.23 0.38 -0.77
CA THR A 76 -14.87 -0.85 -0.25
C THR A 76 -14.48 -2.04 -1.10
N ILE A 77 -14.17 -3.16 -0.44
CA ILE A 77 -13.96 -4.47 -1.05
C ILE A 77 -14.94 -5.50 -0.47
N GLY A 78 -15.17 -6.58 -1.20
CA GLY A 78 -15.92 -7.74 -0.73
C GLY A 78 -15.13 -8.60 0.26
N ASP A 79 -15.80 -9.58 0.84
CA ASP A 79 -15.17 -10.65 1.61
C ASP A 79 -14.86 -11.83 0.66
N ALA A 80 -13.86 -11.62 -0.20
CA ALA A 80 -13.43 -12.53 -1.24
C ALA A 80 -12.00 -12.17 -1.68
N PRO A 81 -11.28 -13.03 -2.41
CA PRO A 81 -10.00 -12.70 -3.01
C PRO A 81 -10.09 -11.51 -3.95
N HIS A 82 -9.24 -10.51 -3.74
CA HIS A 82 -9.09 -9.33 -4.58
C HIS A 82 -7.67 -9.23 -5.12
N PHE A 83 -7.56 -8.77 -6.34
CA PHE A 83 -6.32 -8.44 -6.98
C PHE A 83 -5.94 -6.99 -6.64
N ILE A 84 -4.83 -6.80 -5.95
CA ILE A 84 -4.34 -5.50 -5.47
C ILE A 84 -3.08 -5.13 -6.22
N GLU A 85 -3.02 -3.90 -6.77
CA GLU A 85 -1.79 -3.36 -7.37
C GLU A 85 -1.55 -1.93 -6.91
N LEU A 86 -0.29 -1.62 -6.58
CA LEU A 86 0.21 -0.29 -6.21
C LEU A 86 1.33 0.11 -7.17
N ASP A 87 1.36 1.38 -7.60
CA ASP A 87 2.49 2.00 -8.31
C ASP A 87 2.89 3.28 -7.59
N TRP A 88 3.97 3.24 -6.85
CA TRP A 88 4.56 4.37 -6.18
C TRP A 88 5.74 4.90 -6.97
N ARG A 89 5.87 6.24 -7.06
CA ARG A 89 6.99 6.91 -7.70
C ARG A 89 7.44 8.10 -6.86
N ALA A 90 8.74 8.22 -6.64
CA ALA A 90 9.36 9.42 -6.13
C ALA A 90 9.28 10.56 -7.16
N ALA A 91 9.30 11.82 -6.71
CA ALA A 91 9.48 12.96 -7.58
C ALA A 91 10.84 12.87 -8.30
N SER A 92 10.88 13.37 -9.54
CA SER A 92 12.03 13.16 -10.44
C SER A 92 13.28 13.89 -9.99
N ILE A 93 13.13 15.12 -9.48
CA ILE A 93 14.20 15.97 -8.94
C ILE A 93 13.64 16.86 -7.83
N ALA A 94 14.53 17.45 -7.05
CA ALA A 94 14.17 18.41 -6.02
C ALA A 94 13.32 19.56 -6.60
N GLY A 95 12.18 19.83 -5.96
CA GLY A 95 11.24 20.87 -6.34
C GLY A 95 10.35 20.57 -7.56
N ALA A 96 10.48 19.40 -8.21
CA ALA A 96 9.58 19.01 -9.30
C ALA A 96 8.18 18.70 -8.81
N ASN A 97 8.07 18.13 -7.60
CA ASN A 97 6.80 17.72 -6.97
C ASN A 97 5.92 16.87 -7.91
N ASP A 98 6.56 16.01 -8.73
CA ASP A 98 5.88 15.14 -9.69
C ASP A 98 5.79 13.68 -9.25
N GLY A 99 6.04 13.43 -7.97
CA GLY A 99 5.84 12.14 -7.35
C GLY A 99 4.38 11.68 -7.39
N SER A 100 4.16 10.38 -7.38
CA SER A 100 2.81 9.83 -7.58
C SER A 100 2.58 8.51 -6.85
N LEU A 101 1.29 8.23 -6.60
CA LEU A 101 0.81 6.94 -6.14
C LEU A 101 -0.47 6.60 -6.91
N ALA A 102 -0.49 5.45 -7.54
CA ALA A 102 -1.70 4.90 -8.15
C ALA A 102 -2.04 3.54 -7.52
N PHE A 103 -3.33 3.25 -7.41
CA PHE A 103 -3.87 2.10 -6.69
C PHE A 103 -5.00 1.47 -7.48
N TRP A 104 -4.91 0.15 -7.71
CA TRP A 104 -5.90 -0.65 -8.43
C TRP A 104 -6.42 -1.78 -7.54
N ILE A 105 -7.70 -2.09 -7.72
CA ILE A 105 -8.38 -3.26 -7.16
C ILE A 105 -9.10 -3.95 -8.32
N ASP A 106 -8.85 -5.24 -8.52
CA ASP A 106 -9.45 -6.08 -9.56
C ASP A 106 -9.28 -5.48 -10.98
N GLY A 107 -8.13 -4.88 -11.24
CA GLY A 107 -7.81 -4.24 -12.52
C GLY A 107 -8.41 -2.84 -12.72
N ALA A 108 -9.31 -2.40 -11.86
CA ALA A 108 -9.86 -1.04 -11.90
C ALA A 108 -8.98 -0.07 -11.08
N GLN A 109 -8.56 1.04 -11.69
CA GLN A 109 -7.85 2.09 -10.95
C GLN A 109 -8.81 2.84 -10.02
N VAL A 110 -8.66 2.62 -8.72
CA VAL A 110 -9.54 3.18 -7.69
C VAL A 110 -9.00 4.49 -7.10
N ALA A 111 -7.70 4.75 -7.26
CA ALA A 111 -7.09 6.02 -6.85
C ALA A 111 -5.86 6.36 -7.70
N SER A 112 -5.64 7.67 -7.86
CA SER A 112 -4.43 8.24 -8.44
C SER A 112 -4.16 9.58 -7.76
N SER A 113 -2.98 9.71 -7.17
CA SER A 113 -2.47 10.94 -6.58
C SER A 113 -1.18 11.34 -7.31
N SER A 114 -1.04 12.61 -7.63
CA SER A 114 0.15 13.20 -8.25
C SER A 114 0.52 14.50 -7.53
N GLY A 115 1.63 15.10 -7.91
CA GLY A 115 2.07 16.32 -7.25
C GLY A 115 2.66 16.08 -5.86
N ILE A 116 3.18 14.89 -5.58
CA ILE A 116 3.75 14.55 -4.27
C ILE A 116 5.21 15.02 -4.25
N ASP A 117 5.54 15.84 -3.25
CA ASP A 117 6.90 16.26 -2.93
C ASP A 117 7.60 15.15 -2.14
N ASN A 118 8.28 14.22 -2.84
CA ASN A 118 8.92 13.05 -2.25
C ASN A 118 10.21 12.64 -2.98
N ASP A 119 10.95 13.64 -3.51
CA ASP A 119 12.18 13.40 -4.27
C ASP A 119 13.32 12.80 -3.42
N THR A 120 13.27 12.97 -2.08
CA THR A 120 14.23 12.35 -1.15
C THR A 120 13.88 10.93 -0.75
N ARG A 121 12.70 10.44 -1.10
CA ARG A 121 12.22 9.11 -0.72
C ARG A 121 12.67 8.04 -1.70
N ARG A 122 13.11 6.89 -1.16
CA ARG A 122 13.49 5.69 -1.94
C ARG A 122 13.00 4.45 -1.20
N ILE A 123 12.56 3.44 -1.94
CA ILE A 123 12.15 2.16 -1.34
C ILE A 123 13.34 1.22 -1.32
N ASP A 124 13.62 0.68 -0.12
CA ASP A 124 14.67 -0.31 0.13
C ASP A 124 14.11 -1.65 0.61
N THR A 125 12.91 -1.66 1.18
CA THR A 125 12.27 -2.90 1.68
C THR A 125 10.75 -2.77 1.59
N ILE A 126 10.09 -3.87 1.23
CA ILE A 126 8.63 -4.01 1.35
C ILE A 126 8.30 -5.11 2.36
N GLN A 127 7.37 -4.83 3.26
CA GLN A 127 6.74 -5.83 4.11
C GLN A 127 5.26 -5.98 3.75
N LEU A 128 4.80 -7.22 3.61
CA LEU A 128 3.41 -7.58 3.33
C LEU A 128 2.91 -8.59 4.36
N GLY A 129 1.73 -8.36 4.92
CA GLY A 129 1.10 -9.18 5.95
C GLY A 129 0.39 -8.32 6.99
N ALA A 130 0.24 -8.80 8.20
CA ALA A 130 -0.16 -8.02 9.37
C ALA A 130 1.06 -7.21 9.86
N VAL A 131 1.29 -6.03 9.26
CA VAL A 131 2.57 -5.33 9.44
C VAL A 131 2.61 -4.52 10.72
N ALA A 132 1.59 -3.71 10.99
CA ALA A 132 1.58 -2.80 12.13
C ALA A 132 0.17 -2.37 12.53
N GLU A 133 0.05 -1.86 13.76
CA GLU A 133 -1.16 -1.26 14.35
C GLU A 133 -2.38 -2.20 14.40
N ILE A 134 -2.13 -3.51 14.55
CA ILE A 134 -3.20 -4.50 14.67
C ILE A 134 -3.88 -4.32 16.03
N ASP A 135 -5.16 -4.00 16.00
CA ASP A 135 -5.97 -3.87 17.21
C ASP A 135 -6.08 -5.22 17.95
N ALA A 136 -6.08 -5.16 19.28
CA ALA A 136 -6.19 -6.34 20.13
C ALA A 136 -7.52 -7.10 19.95
N GLY A 137 -8.53 -6.46 19.35
CA GLY A 137 -9.83 -7.06 19.00
C GLY A 137 -9.82 -7.85 17.69
N THR A 138 -8.84 -7.61 16.81
CA THR A 138 -8.74 -8.30 15.51
C THR A 138 -8.52 -9.80 15.69
N ARG A 139 -9.33 -10.64 15.03
CA ARG A 139 -9.32 -12.12 15.13
C ARG A 139 -9.53 -12.75 13.77
N GLY A 140 -8.86 -13.87 13.53
CA GLY A 140 -8.99 -14.64 12.29
C GLY A 140 -7.72 -14.66 11.48
N THR A 141 -7.86 -15.03 10.21
CA THR A 141 -6.75 -15.15 9.26
C THR A 141 -7.21 -14.57 7.93
N TYR A 142 -6.42 -13.71 7.33
CA TYR A 142 -6.56 -13.29 5.94
C TYR A 142 -5.42 -13.87 5.11
N TYR A 143 -5.62 -13.94 3.80
CA TYR A 143 -4.67 -14.59 2.91
C TYR A 143 -4.04 -13.62 1.92
N PHE A 144 -2.78 -13.89 1.60
CA PHE A 144 -2.04 -13.25 0.52
C PHE A 144 -1.47 -14.31 -0.41
N ASP A 145 -1.45 -14.03 -1.71
CA ASP A 145 -0.88 -14.93 -2.71
C ASP A 145 -0.29 -14.15 -3.89
N ALA A 146 0.53 -14.83 -4.70
CA ALA A 146 1.07 -14.38 -5.98
C ALA A 146 1.70 -12.97 -5.94
N PHE A 147 2.51 -12.69 -4.90
CA PHE A 147 3.24 -11.42 -4.84
C PHE A 147 4.23 -11.30 -6.00
N GLU A 148 4.13 -10.18 -6.70
CA GLU A 148 5.05 -9.79 -7.76
C GLU A 148 5.44 -8.32 -7.60
N SER A 149 6.69 -7.98 -7.88
CA SER A 149 7.15 -6.60 -7.90
C SER A 149 7.89 -6.25 -9.18
N ARG A 150 7.71 -5.04 -9.66
CA ARG A 150 8.39 -4.47 -10.84
C ARG A 150 8.80 -3.03 -10.58
N ARG A 151 9.71 -2.51 -11.42
CA ARG A 151 10.19 -1.12 -11.29
C ARG A 151 9.50 -0.16 -12.25
N VAL A 152 9.10 -0.62 -13.44
CA VAL A 152 8.60 0.27 -14.50
C VAL A 152 7.32 -0.18 -15.20
N SER A 153 7.05 -1.47 -15.31
CA SER A 153 5.93 -1.97 -16.10
C SER A 153 4.69 -2.27 -15.25
N TYR A 154 3.51 -2.07 -15.82
CA TYR A 154 2.25 -2.54 -15.27
C TYR A 154 2.28 -4.08 -15.17
N ILE A 155 1.75 -4.64 -14.08
CA ILE A 155 1.78 -6.08 -13.84
C ILE A 155 0.51 -6.70 -14.40
N GLY A 156 -0.65 -6.16 -14.04
CA GLY A 156 -1.95 -6.65 -14.46
C GLY A 156 -2.41 -7.90 -13.71
N PRO A 157 -3.59 -8.37 -14.02
CA PRO A 157 -4.14 -9.60 -13.44
C PRO A 157 -3.38 -10.84 -13.90
#